data_9a8fd83fb13e2f4fb893562e52e01f35
#
_entry.id   9a8fd83fb13e2f4fb893562e52e01f35
#
_cell.length_a   1.000
_cell.length_b   1.000
_cell.length_c   1.000
_cell.angle_alpha   90.00
_cell.angle_beta   90.00
_cell.angle_gamma   90.00
#
_symmetry.space_group_name_H-M   'P 1'
#
loop_
_entity.id
_entity.type
_entity.pdbx_description
1 polymer ?
#
loop_
_entity_poly.entity_id
_entity_poly.type
_entity_poly.pdbx_seq_one_letter_code
_entity_poly.pdbx_strand_id
1 'polypeptide(L)'
;MTPLSLTPGFEEDPDAMFILWKDHTGMEESRTINAICDGENLPYTCHSGYSYSAENFWSKMLHVFRTNPRVAEKAWSAIECCDFVTASLTGCHSLEELKPGHCCIGAKWMWAEEWGGYPPASFLDRLDPRLKGLHLPQENYGCHELAGTLCPEWAAKLGLGTDVVVGAGNVDSYSGAVGGGVRHKTIVMNLGTSSCYMAVMPKEKFGDRIIDGLFAQVDGSILPGQVGFEVGLSAFGDTYAWVKKLVSWPLRELAEKQPELKGTLKAAEDRLIADLSEAAARLPQREDAPLATDYLNGRRSPFCDNSLTGTLAGLKLGTTAPELFRALVEATAFATKAVMDHLKAGGVEIDRYVAVGGVAQKSPLVMQMLSDVLEAPISVSASKDSCALGAAIHAAVVAGLYPTVEAAEEALCPPIATTYTPVPSAILRARYRKYLALTGLDEKLA
;
A
#
# COMPACT_ATOMS: atom_id res chain seq x y z
N MET A 1 22.41 -15.51 7.88
CA MET A 1 21.22 -15.98 7.12
C MET A 1 21.55 -15.99 5.64
N THR A 2 21.19 -17.05 4.92
CA THR A 2 21.45 -17.17 3.47
C THR A 2 20.11 -17.30 2.76
N PRO A 3 19.80 -16.44 1.77
CA PRO A 3 18.60 -16.60 0.95
C PRO A 3 18.56 -17.99 0.30
N LEU A 4 17.40 -18.63 0.29
CA LEU A 4 17.24 -19.97 -0.24
C LEU A 4 17.60 -20.02 -1.74
N SER A 5 17.28 -18.96 -2.50
CA SER A 5 17.66 -18.80 -3.91
C SER A 5 19.17 -18.79 -4.18
N LEU A 6 20.01 -18.60 -3.16
CA LEU A 6 21.47 -18.74 -3.28
C LEU A 6 21.97 -20.12 -2.88
N THR A 7 21.08 -21.08 -2.61
CA THR A 7 21.38 -22.46 -2.27
C THR A 7 21.34 -23.33 -3.54
N PRO A 8 22.32 -24.24 -3.78
CA PRO A 8 22.34 -25.10 -4.97
C PRO A 8 21.01 -25.83 -5.20
N GLY A 9 20.46 -25.67 -6.41
CA GLY A 9 19.20 -26.27 -6.85
C GLY A 9 17.95 -25.45 -6.58
N PHE A 10 18.06 -24.20 -6.06
CA PHE A 10 16.96 -23.26 -5.84
C PHE A 10 17.16 -21.93 -6.58
N GLU A 11 18.19 -21.78 -7.40
CA GLU A 11 18.57 -20.52 -8.02
C GLU A 11 17.49 -19.97 -8.97
N GLU A 12 16.76 -20.86 -9.64
CA GLU A 12 15.69 -20.52 -10.60
C GLU A 12 14.28 -20.76 -10.01
N ASP A 13 14.17 -21.14 -8.72
CA ASP A 13 12.88 -21.38 -8.09
C ASP A 13 12.28 -20.06 -7.56
N PRO A 14 11.16 -19.57 -8.13
CA PRO A 14 10.57 -18.28 -7.73
C PRO A 14 10.11 -18.27 -6.27
N ASP A 15 9.70 -19.42 -5.71
CA ASP A 15 9.27 -19.52 -4.31
C ASP A 15 10.45 -19.50 -3.32
N ALA A 16 11.68 -19.64 -3.81
CA ALA A 16 12.91 -19.47 -3.03
C ALA A 16 13.42 -18.02 -3.03
N MET A 17 12.76 -17.12 -3.76
CA MET A 17 13.10 -15.70 -3.92
C MET A 17 12.15 -14.81 -3.09
N PHE A 18 12.28 -13.47 -3.24
CA PHE A 18 11.34 -12.53 -2.68
C PHE A 18 10.00 -12.58 -3.42
N ILE A 19 8.92 -12.79 -2.67
CA ILE A 19 7.55 -12.77 -3.20
C ILE A 19 7.05 -11.33 -3.18
N LEU A 20 6.65 -10.81 -4.36
CA LEU A 20 6.17 -9.44 -4.48
C LEU A 20 4.88 -9.22 -3.68
N TRP A 21 4.70 -8.04 -3.09
CA TRP A 21 3.50 -7.71 -2.31
C TRP A 21 2.19 -7.93 -3.08
N LYS A 22 2.13 -7.56 -4.36
CA LYS A 22 0.95 -7.72 -5.22
C LYS A 22 0.80 -9.10 -5.88
N ASP A 23 1.56 -10.09 -5.45
CA ASP A 23 1.31 -11.47 -5.78
C ASP A 23 0.06 -11.95 -5.04
N HIS A 24 -0.96 -12.37 -5.77
CA HIS A 24 -2.24 -12.84 -5.23
C HIS A 24 -2.44 -14.35 -5.40
N THR A 25 -1.38 -15.12 -5.64
CA THR A 25 -1.46 -16.58 -5.75
C THR A 25 -2.04 -17.24 -4.49
N GLY A 26 -1.80 -16.64 -3.32
CA GLY A 26 -2.31 -17.10 -2.01
C GLY A 26 -3.78 -16.75 -1.70
N MET A 27 -4.66 -16.49 -2.69
CA MET A 27 -6.07 -16.15 -2.43
C MET A 27 -6.87 -17.25 -1.73
N GLU A 28 -6.67 -18.50 -2.10
CA GLU A 28 -7.31 -19.66 -1.44
C GLU A 28 -6.88 -19.77 0.01
N GLU A 29 -5.59 -19.52 0.25
CA GLU A 29 -4.98 -19.56 1.57
C GLU A 29 -5.51 -18.44 2.47
N SER A 30 -5.65 -17.23 1.94
CA SER A 30 -6.26 -16.12 2.68
C SER A 30 -7.71 -16.42 3.06
N ARG A 31 -8.50 -17.02 2.16
CA ARG A 31 -9.86 -17.47 2.46
C ARG A 31 -9.89 -18.54 3.55
N THR A 32 -8.96 -19.50 3.51
CA THR A 32 -8.83 -20.54 4.54
C THR A 32 -8.53 -19.92 5.91
N ILE A 33 -7.60 -18.97 5.98
CA ILE A 33 -7.23 -18.26 7.21
C ILE A 33 -8.45 -17.51 7.77
N ASN A 34 -9.12 -16.70 6.93
CA ASN A 34 -10.29 -15.94 7.33
C ASN A 34 -11.42 -16.85 7.82
N ALA A 35 -11.72 -17.91 7.08
CA ALA A 35 -12.79 -18.85 7.45
C ALA A 35 -12.55 -19.52 8.81
N ILE A 36 -11.30 -19.85 9.16
CA ILE A 36 -10.96 -20.41 10.47
C ILE A 36 -11.09 -19.34 11.56
N CYS A 37 -10.58 -18.13 11.34
CA CYS A 37 -10.68 -17.04 12.31
C CYS A 37 -12.14 -16.65 12.56
N ASP A 38 -12.94 -16.48 11.52
CA ASP A 38 -14.36 -16.11 11.62
C ASP A 38 -15.19 -17.23 12.28
N GLY A 39 -14.99 -18.48 11.84
CA GLY A 39 -15.76 -19.63 12.34
C GLY A 39 -15.55 -19.92 13.82
N GLU A 40 -14.42 -19.55 14.39
CA GLU A 40 -14.06 -19.78 15.79
C GLU A 40 -13.91 -18.48 16.59
N ASN A 41 -14.21 -17.33 15.99
CA ASN A 41 -14.06 -16.00 16.59
C ASN A 41 -12.65 -15.78 17.16
N LEU A 42 -11.61 -16.12 16.35
CA LEU A 42 -10.21 -15.92 16.72
C LEU A 42 -9.77 -14.49 16.38
N PRO A 43 -8.94 -13.85 17.22
CA PRO A 43 -8.60 -12.44 17.07
C PRO A 43 -7.55 -12.13 15.98
N TYR A 44 -6.86 -13.14 15.45
CA TYR A 44 -5.60 -12.95 14.68
C TYR A 44 -5.72 -12.09 13.43
N THR A 45 -6.91 -11.92 12.87
CA THR A 45 -7.17 -11.08 11.70
C THR A 45 -7.70 -9.69 12.05
N CYS A 46 -7.93 -9.36 13.34
CA CYS A 46 -8.56 -8.10 13.73
C CYS A 46 -7.75 -6.87 13.27
N HIS A 47 -6.42 -6.90 13.38
CA HIS A 47 -5.54 -5.82 12.93
C HIS A 47 -5.46 -5.67 11.40
N SER A 48 -6.02 -6.63 10.66
CA SER A 48 -6.28 -6.56 9.21
C SER A 48 -7.78 -6.37 8.91
N GLY A 49 -8.52 -5.75 9.82
CA GLY A 49 -9.96 -5.46 9.67
C GLY A 49 -10.79 -6.71 9.44
N TYR A 50 -10.45 -7.82 10.10
CA TYR A 50 -11.09 -9.14 9.98
C TYR A 50 -11.12 -9.69 8.54
N SER A 51 -10.23 -9.20 7.67
CA SER A 51 -10.14 -9.64 6.27
C SER A 51 -8.69 -9.75 5.83
N TYR A 52 -8.05 -10.84 6.23
CA TYR A 52 -6.64 -11.10 5.93
C TYR A 52 -6.43 -11.32 4.44
N SER A 53 -5.52 -10.54 3.85
CA SER A 53 -5.32 -10.47 2.41
C SER A 53 -4.38 -11.56 1.88
N ALA A 54 -4.51 -11.88 0.59
CA ALA A 54 -3.51 -12.66 -0.15
C ALA A 54 -2.13 -11.97 -0.21
N GLU A 55 -2.09 -10.65 -0.03
CA GLU A 55 -0.85 -9.86 0.02
C GLU A 55 -0.04 -10.11 1.30
N ASN A 56 -0.65 -10.68 2.35
CA ASN A 56 -0.08 -10.82 3.67
C ASN A 56 0.75 -12.10 3.84
N PHE A 57 1.65 -12.08 4.81
CA PHE A 57 2.69 -13.08 5.04
C PHE A 57 2.19 -14.52 5.12
N TRP A 58 1.21 -14.80 6.01
CA TRP A 58 0.77 -16.19 6.20
C TRP A 58 0.02 -16.76 5.00
N SER A 59 -0.68 -15.92 4.22
CA SER A 59 -1.30 -16.37 2.97
C SER A 59 -0.26 -16.84 1.97
N LYS A 60 0.84 -16.09 1.83
CA LYS A 60 1.95 -16.41 0.93
C LYS A 60 2.73 -17.65 1.41
N MET A 61 3.06 -17.70 2.70
CA MET A 61 3.78 -18.85 3.27
C MET A 61 2.97 -20.14 3.15
N LEU A 62 1.67 -20.09 3.47
CA LEU A 62 0.78 -21.23 3.34
C LEU A 62 0.68 -21.70 1.89
N HIS A 63 0.59 -20.76 0.93
CA HIS A 63 0.59 -21.08 -0.50
C HIS A 63 1.86 -21.81 -0.93
N VAL A 64 3.04 -21.24 -0.63
CA VAL A 64 4.34 -21.85 -0.95
C VAL A 64 4.45 -23.24 -0.32
N PHE A 65 4.06 -23.39 0.94
CA PHE A 65 4.16 -24.67 1.65
C PHE A 65 3.25 -25.75 1.05
N ARG A 66 2.10 -25.36 0.50
CA ARG A 66 1.16 -26.30 -0.16
C ARG A 66 1.60 -26.66 -1.59
N THR A 67 2.13 -25.70 -2.32
CA THR A 67 2.39 -25.85 -3.76
C THR A 67 3.82 -26.25 -4.08
N ASN A 68 4.78 -25.93 -3.20
CA ASN A 68 6.21 -26.23 -3.40
C ASN A 68 6.82 -26.98 -2.19
N PRO A 69 6.67 -28.32 -2.13
CA PRO A 69 7.22 -29.11 -1.02
C PRO A 69 8.74 -28.98 -0.86
N ARG A 70 9.48 -28.78 -1.94
CA ARG A 70 10.94 -28.63 -1.90
C ARG A 70 11.36 -27.40 -1.10
N VAL A 71 10.70 -26.27 -1.35
CA VAL A 71 10.92 -25.03 -0.61
C VAL A 71 10.46 -25.20 0.83
N ALA A 72 9.26 -25.76 1.04
CA ALA A 72 8.69 -25.98 2.36
C ALA A 72 9.57 -26.84 3.29
N GLU A 73 10.23 -27.89 2.76
CA GLU A 73 11.13 -28.76 3.51
C GLU A 73 12.47 -28.07 3.84
N LYS A 74 12.90 -27.12 3.01
CA LYS A 74 14.22 -26.48 3.12
C LYS A 74 14.16 -25.13 3.83
N ALA A 75 13.02 -24.43 3.79
CA ALA A 75 12.85 -23.15 4.42
C ALA A 75 12.97 -23.27 5.95
N TRP A 76 13.98 -22.62 6.51
CA TRP A 76 14.19 -22.55 7.95
C TRP A 76 13.50 -21.34 8.58
N SER A 77 13.48 -20.22 7.86
CA SER A 77 12.84 -18.97 8.26
C SER A 77 12.32 -18.23 7.02
N ALA A 78 11.52 -17.20 7.24
CA ALA A 78 11.17 -16.19 6.24
C ALA A 78 11.29 -14.80 6.88
N ILE A 79 11.68 -13.79 6.11
CA ILE A 79 11.83 -12.41 6.56
C ILE A 79 11.36 -11.44 5.48
N GLU A 80 10.98 -10.23 5.87
CA GLU A 80 10.63 -9.18 4.94
C GLU A 80 11.85 -8.64 4.17
N CYS A 81 11.63 -8.13 2.98
CA CYS A 81 12.71 -7.56 2.16
C CYS A 81 13.43 -6.40 2.87
N CYS A 82 12.69 -5.53 3.57
CA CYS A 82 13.28 -4.42 4.32
C CYS A 82 14.20 -4.92 5.43
N ASP A 83 13.83 -6.01 6.11
CA ASP A 83 14.64 -6.61 7.17
C ASP A 83 15.88 -7.31 6.60
N PHE A 84 15.76 -7.94 5.43
CA PHE A 84 16.90 -8.50 4.72
C PHE A 84 17.91 -7.42 4.31
N VAL A 85 17.44 -6.27 3.84
CA VAL A 85 18.32 -5.13 3.50
C VAL A 85 19.05 -4.64 4.75
N THR A 86 18.32 -4.44 5.85
CA THR A 86 18.88 -4.03 7.14
C THR A 86 19.91 -5.06 7.65
N ALA A 87 19.57 -6.34 7.64
CA ALA A 87 20.47 -7.43 8.02
C ALA A 87 21.74 -7.46 7.17
N SER A 88 21.62 -7.26 5.86
CA SER A 88 22.75 -7.20 4.94
C SER A 88 23.67 -6.04 5.25
N LEU A 89 23.11 -4.85 5.49
CA LEU A 89 23.89 -3.64 5.80
C LEU A 89 24.62 -3.73 7.13
N THR A 90 24.01 -4.39 8.13
CA THR A 90 24.62 -4.55 9.46
C THR A 90 25.51 -5.78 9.58
N GLY A 91 25.51 -6.68 8.58
CA GLY A 91 26.23 -7.95 8.64
C GLY A 91 25.60 -8.94 9.62
N CYS A 92 24.30 -8.84 9.84
CA CYS A 92 23.54 -9.77 10.68
C CYS A 92 23.50 -11.18 10.06
N HIS A 93 23.85 -12.20 10.84
CA HIS A 93 23.95 -13.59 10.36
C HIS A 93 22.97 -14.56 11.02
N SER A 94 22.24 -14.13 12.05
CA SER A 94 21.30 -14.98 12.79
C SER A 94 19.95 -14.26 13.04
N LEU A 95 18.92 -15.01 13.40
CA LEU A 95 17.62 -14.42 13.77
C LEU A 95 17.69 -13.67 15.10
N GLU A 96 18.55 -14.09 16.00
CA GLU A 96 18.75 -13.47 17.32
C GLU A 96 19.36 -12.06 17.19
N GLU A 97 20.17 -11.84 16.15
CA GLU A 97 20.79 -10.53 15.86
C GLU A 97 19.84 -9.65 15.01
N LEU A 98 18.87 -10.25 14.33
CA LEU A 98 17.95 -9.53 13.46
C LEU A 98 17.05 -8.60 14.28
N LYS A 99 16.94 -7.36 13.83
CA LYS A 99 15.99 -6.38 14.35
C LYS A 99 14.95 -6.04 13.28
N PRO A 100 13.91 -6.87 13.15
CA PRO A 100 12.90 -6.67 12.12
C PRO A 100 11.99 -5.49 12.44
N GLY A 101 11.45 -4.89 11.39
CA GLY A 101 10.59 -3.72 11.48
C GLY A 101 9.20 -4.06 12.01
N HIS A 102 8.79 -3.39 13.08
CA HIS A 102 7.46 -3.56 13.70
C HIS A 102 6.31 -3.35 12.70
N CYS A 103 6.46 -2.39 11.78
CA CYS A 103 5.43 -2.06 10.81
C CYS A 103 5.01 -3.26 9.93
N CYS A 104 5.98 -4.07 9.47
CA CYS A 104 5.70 -5.27 8.69
C CYS A 104 5.08 -6.38 9.53
N ILE A 105 5.70 -6.66 10.67
CA ILE A 105 5.30 -7.76 11.55
C ILE A 105 3.89 -7.52 12.10
N GLY A 106 3.59 -6.32 12.59
CA GLY A 106 2.27 -5.97 13.07
C GLY A 106 1.20 -5.96 11.98
N ALA A 107 1.52 -5.36 10.81
CA ALA A 107 0.52 -5.20 9.75
C ALA A 107 0.25 -6.48 8.94
N LYS A 108 1.26 -7.37 8.78
CA LYS A 108 1.15 -8.48 7.83
C LYS A 108 1.31 -9.87 8.44
N TRP A 109 1.90 -10.00 9.65
CA TRP A 109 2.26 -11.29 10.22
C TRP A 109 1.34 -11.76 11.34
N MET A 110 0.20 -11.06 11.55
CA MET A 110 -0.73 -11.36 12.67
C MET A 110 -0.03 -11.30 14.04
N TRP A 111 0.98 -10.44 14.17
CA TRP A 111 1.67 -10.27 15.44
C TRP A 111 0.99 -9.18 16.26
N ALA A 112 0.69 -9.48 17.54
CA ALA A 112 0.23 -8.46 18.47
C ALA A 112 0.54 -8.86 19.91
N GLU A 113 0.70 -7.86 20.78
CA GLU A 113 0.96 -8.06 22.21
C GLU A 113 -0.22 -8.72 22.92
N GLU A 114 -1.44 -8.47 22.48
CA GLU A 114 -2.69 -8.95 23.07
C GLU A 114 -2.78 -10.48 23.12
N TRP A 115 -2.12 -11.18 22.20
CA TRP A 115 -2.02 -12.66 22.21
C TRP A 115 -0.59 -13.18 22.33
N GLY A 116 0.32 -12.32 22.78
CA GLY A 116 1.70 -12.69 23.10
C GLY A 116 2.63 -12.91 21.93
N GLY A 117 2.40 -12.22 20.81
CA GLY A 117 3.23 -12.28 19.62
C GLY A 117 2.53 -12.87 18.39
N TYR A 118 3.12 -13.87 17.73
CA TYR A 118 2.51 -14.53 16.59
C TYR A 118 1.32 -15.44 16.99
N PRO A 119 0.44 -15.82 16.02
CA PRO A 119 -0.55 -16.85 16.27
C PRO A 119 0.10 -18.12 16.84
N PRO A 120 -0.54 -18.81 17.80
CA PRO A 120 0.05 -19.97 18.49
C PRO A 120 0.28 -21.13 17.51
N ALA A 121 1.24 -22.01 17.86
CA ALA A 121 1.57 -23.18 17.06
C ALA A 121 0.35 -24.07 16.75
N SER A 122 -0.64 -24.12 17.64
CA SER A 122 -1.90 -24.85 17.42
C SER A 122 -2.75 -24.28 16.28
N PHE A 123 -2.70 -22.96 16.05
CA PHE A 123 -3.36 -22.33 14.90
C PHE A 123 -2.58 -22.60 13.60
N LEU A 124 -1.27 -22.43 13.63
CA LEU A 124 -0.42 -22.69 12.47
C LEU A 124 -0.46 -24.16 12.02
N ASP A 125 -0.52 -25.11 12.98
CA ASP A 125 -0.64 -26.56 12.73
C ASP A 125 -1.93 -26.92 11.98
N ARG A 126 -2.99 -26.16 12.18
CA ARG A 126 -4.28 -26.34 11.48
C ARG A 126 -4.23 -25.85 10.05
N LEU A 127 -3.42 -24.82 9.76
CA LEU A 127 -3.22 -24.31 8.42
C LEU A 127 -2.35 -25.28 7.61
N ASP A 128 -1.16 -25.57 8.12
CA ASP A 128 -0.23 -26.58 7.64
C ASP A 128 0.78 -26.91 8.76
N PRO A 129 0.95 -28.19 9.13
CA PRO A 129 1.84 -28.60 10.22
C PRO A 129 3.28 -28.14 10.06
N ARG A 130 3.75 -27.87 8.85
CA ARG A 130 5.11 -27.42 8.56
C ARG A 130 5.34 -25.96 8.96
N LEU A 131 4.29 -25.12 8.97
CA LEU A 131 4.41 -23.70 9.32
C LEU A 131 4.90 -23.49 10.77
N LYS A 132 4.51 -24.35 11.69
CA LYS A 132 5.00 -24.27 13.09
C LYS A 132 6.50 -24.53 13.23
N GLY A 133 7.15 -25.08 12.19
CA GLY A 133 8.59 -25.28 12.12
C GLY A 133 9.39 -24.08 11.64
N LEU A 134 8.72 -23.03 11.17
CA LEU A 134 9.40 -21.78 10.79
C LEU A 134 9.95 -21.09 12.04
N HIS A 135 11.23 -20.73 11.99
CA HIS A 135 11.86 -19.91 13.01
C HIS A 135 11.58 -18.45 12.71
N LEU A 136 10.92 -17.76 13.62
CA LEU A 136 10.51 -16.36 13.48
C LEU A 136 11.24 -15.49 14.51
N PRO A 137 11.58 -14.23 14.15
CA PRO A 137 12.16 -13.30 15.12
C PRO A 137 11.16 -13.06 16.25
N GLN A 138 11.63 -13.05 17.51
CA GLN A 138 10.75 -12.93 18.67
C GLN A 138 10.45 -11.48 19.04
N GLU A 139 11.39 -10.58 18.78
CA GLU A 139 11.27 -9.14 19.02
C GLU A 139 11.08 -8.41 17.70
N ASN A 140 10.55 -7.19 17.75
CA ASN A 140 10.43 -6.27 16.63
C ASN A 140 10.69 -4.85 17.09
N TYR A 141 11.06 -3.97 16.15
CA TYR A 141 11.61 -2.66 16.43
C TYR A 141 10.92 -1.59 15.59
N GLY A 142 10.70 -0.42 16.19
CA GLY A 142 10.24 0.75 15.45
C GLY A 142 11.32 1.25 14.49
N CYS A 143 10.92 1.83 13.37
CA CYS A 143 11.85 2.31 12.34
C CYS A 143 12.78 3.43 12.83
N HIS A 144 12.47 4.05 13.93
CA HIS A 144 13.26 5.06 14.65
C HIS A 144 14.26 4.44 15.65
N GLU A 145 14.34 3.12 15.72
CA GLU A 145 15.24 2.39 16.61
C GLU A 145 16.45 1.85 15.87
N LEU A 146 17.57 1.75 16.58
CA LEU A 146 18.84 1.29 16.04
C LEU A 146 18.83 -0.21 15.74
N ALA A 147 18.99 -0.59 14.49
CA ALA A 147 19.24 -1.99 14.10
C ALA A 147 20.70 -2.40 14.26
N GLY A 148 21.61 -1.49 14.01
CA GLY A 148 23.06 -1.72 14.12
C GLY A 148 23.85 -0.62 13.42
N THR A 149 25.11 -0.92 13.08
CA THR A 149 25.97 -0.05 12.27
C THR A 149 26.42 -0.76 11.01
N LEU A 150 26.91 -0.03 10.01
CA LEU A 150 27.39 -0.64 8.76
C LEU A 150 28.49 -1.66 9.03
N CYS A 151 28.32 -2.85 8.46
CA CYS A 151 29.40 -3.84 8.47
C CYS A 151 30.56 -3.41 7.56
N PRO A 152 31.79 -3.91 7.78
CA PRO A 152 32.97 -3.52 7.00
C PRO A 152 32.82 -3.67 5.49
N GLU A 153 32.10 -4.69 5.04
CA GLU A 153 31.86 -4.94 3.62
C GLU A 153 31.06 -3.80 2.97
N TRP A 154 29.94 -3.42 3.58
CA TRP A 154 29.08 -2.35 3.04
C TRP A 154 29.68 -0.97 3.26
N ALA A 155 30.37 -0.75 4.38
CA ALA A 155 31.11 0.49 4.61
C ALA A 155 32.13 0.74 3.49
N ALA A 156 32.91 -0.28 3.11
CA ALA A 156 33.86 -0.21 2.01
C ALA A 156 33.18 0.01 0.63
N LYS A 157 32.08 -0.71 0.34
CA LYS A 157 31.33 -0.56 -0.92
C LYS A 157 30.71 0.83 -1.09
N LEU A 158 30.26 1.44 -0.02
CA LEU A 158 29.60 2.74 -0.02
C LEU A 158 30.58 3.92 0.19
N GLY A 159 31.82 3.64 0.55
CA GLY A 159 32.82 4.67 0.88
C GLY A 159 32.49 5.41 2.19
N LEU A 160 31.85 4.71 3.16
CA LEU A 160 31.42 5.22 4.45
C LEU A 160 32.20 4.58 5.60
N GLY A 161 32.08 5.12 6.81
CA GLY A 161 32.62 4.53 8.02
C GLY A 161 31.75 3.40 8.56
N THR A 162 32.32 2.54 9.41
CA THR A 162 31.57 1.49 10.12
C THR A 162 30.80 2.02 11.34
N ASP A 163 30.91 3.28 11.63
CA ASP A 163 30.17 4.02 12.68
C ASP A 163 28.82 4.55 12.19
N VAL A 164 28.53 4.44 10.88
CA VAL A 164 27.24 4.85 10.31
C VAL A 164 26.13 3.94 10.82
N VAL A 165 25.13 4.55 11.45
CA VAL A 165 23.99 3.86 12.06
C VAL A 165 23.00 3.38 10.98
N VAL A 166 22.33 2.26 11.24
CA VAL A 166 21.28 1.67 10.42
C VAL A 166 20.05 1.49 11.31
N GLY A 167 18.91 2.06 10.89
CA GLY A 167 17.62 1.88 11.57
C GLY A 167 16.97 0.55 11.20
N ALA A 168 15.96 0.14 11.97
CA ALA A 168 15.13 -1.01 11.64
C ALA A 168 14.37 -0.80 10.32
N GLY A 169 14.04 -1.90 9.62
CA GLY A 169 13.39 -1.88 8.33
C GLY A 169 11.98 -1.28 8.36
N ASN A 170 11.54 -0.72 7.22
CA ASN A 170 10.19 -0.16 7.08
C ASN A 170 9.58 -0.50 5.72
N VAL A 171 8.27 -0.50 5.64
CA VAL A 171 7.55 -0.49 4.36
C VAL A 171 7.70 0.88 3.70
N ASP A 172 7.92 0.92 2.39
CA ASP A 172 8.13 2.16 1.63
C ASP A 172 6.97 3.16 1.76
N SER A 173 5.72 2.68 1.74
CA SER A 173 4.54 3.53 1.90
C SER A 173 4.42 4.15 3.30
N TYR A 174 4.86 3.46 4.34
CA TYR A 174 4.91 3.99 5.71
C TYR A 174 6.00 5.07 5.83
N SER A 175 7.19 4.81 5.27
CA SER A 175 8.21 5.85 5.14
C SER A 175 7.70 7.04 4.31
N GLY A 176 6.94 6.77 3.22
CA GLY A 176 6.31 7.80 2.41
C GLY A 176 5.32 8.67 3.17
N ALA A 177 4.61 8.09 4.13
CA ALA A 177 3.70 8.83 5.01
C ALA A 177 4.48 9.79 5.94
N VAL A 178 5.56 9.31 6.53
CA VAL A 178 6.46 10.15 7.36
C VAL A 178 7.09 11.26 6.54
N GLY A 179 7.63 10.95 5.35
CA GLY A 179 8.16 11.96 4.42
C GLY A 179 7.10 12.93 3.85
N GLY A 180 5.81 12.60 3.99
CA GLY A 180 4.67 13.46 3.71
C GLY A 180 4.18 14.28 4.91
N GLY A 181 4.75 14.07 6.10
CA GLY A 181 4.41 14.75 7.35
C GLY A 181 3.11 14.23 7.97
N VAL A 182 2.95 12.90 8.07
CA VAL A 182 1.79 12.27 8.72
C VAL A 182 1.77 12.61 10.21
N ARG A 183 0.64 13.05 10.70
CA ARG A 183 0.43 13.34 12.13
C ARG A 183 -1.05 13.25 12.46
N HIS A 184 -1.38 13.27 13.75
CA HIS A 184 -2.76 13.32 14.18
C HIS A 184 -3.56 14.36 13.38
N LYS A 185 -4.71 13.98 12.85
CA LYS A 185 -5.60 14.76 11.96
C LYS A 185 -5.07 15.04 10.55
N THR A 186 -3.89 14.54 10.20
CA THR A 186 -3.36 14.64 8.84
C THR A 186 -3.21 13.24 8.24
N ILE A 187 -3.94 12.97 7.16
CA ILE A 187 -3.76 11.76 6.37
C ILE A 187 -2.80 12.03 5.20
N VAL A 188 -1.84 11.16 5.01
CA VAL A 188 -0.94 11.19 3.84
C VAL A 188 -1.41 10.18 2.82
N MET A 189 -1.63 10.64 1.60
CA MET A 189 -2.11 9.88 0.46
C MET A 189 -0.94 9.63 -0.49
N ASN A 190 -0.36 8.44 -0.47
CA ASN A 190 0.68 8.04 -1.42
C ASN A 190 0.01 7.55 -2.70
N LEU A 191 0.10 8.35 -3.78
CA LEU A 191 -0.58 8.14 -5.05
C LEU A 191 0.41 7.66 -6.12
N GLY A 192 0.59 6.35 -6.19
CA GLY A 192 1.46 5.64 -7.13
C GLY A 192 0.66 4.76 -8.12
N THR A 193 1.20 3.58 -8.45
CA THR A 193 0.53 2.52 -9.22
C THR A 193 -0.72 2.01 -8.50
N SER A 194 -0.58 1.71 -7.22
CA SER A 194 -1.66 1.61 -6.23
C SER A 194 -1.74 2.91 -5.43
N SER A 195 -2.67 2.99 -4.48
CA SER A 195 -2.64 4.05 -3.48
C SER A 195 -2.63 3.47 -2.06
N CYS A 196 -1.86 4.12 -1.18
CA CYS A 196 -1.85 3.85 0.23
C CYS A 196 -2.13 5.15 0.99
N TYR A 197 -3.11 5.12 1.88
CA TYR A 197 -3.48 6.26 2.71
C TYR A 197 -3.15 5.92 4.14
N MET A 198 -2.32 6.76 4.77
CA MET A 198 -1.82 6.56 6.12
C MET A 198 -2.34 7.65 7.04
N ALA A 199 -2.96 7.24 8.11
CA ALA A 199 -3.40 8.12 9.20
C ALA A 199 -2.85 7.62 10.54
N VAL A 200 -2.77 8.49 11.51
CA VAL A 200 -2.36 8.15 12.87
C VAL A 200 -3.26 8.82 13.88
N MET A 201 -3.48 8.13 15.01
CA MET A 201 -4.15 8.71 16.18
C MET A 201 -3.40 8.36 17.48
N PRO A 202 -3.33 9.29 18.45
CA PRO A 202 -2.78 8.98 19.76
C PRO A 202 -3.49 7.77 20.37
N LYS A 203 -2.72 6.77 20.85
CA LYS A 203 -3.26 5.53 21.44
C LYS A 203 -4.21 5.82 22.62
N GLU A 204 -3.86 6.79 23.45
CA GLU A 204 -4.70 7.19 24.59
C GLU A 204 -6.07 7.75 24.20
N LYS A 205 -6.22 8.28 22.96
CA LYS A 205 -7.52 8.77 22.43
C LYS A 205 -8.31 7.69 21.70
N PHE A 206 -7.59 6.89 20.92
CA PHE A 206 -8.24 5.87 20.12
C PHE A 206 -8.61 4.64 20.96
N GLY A 207 -7.76 4.26 21.93
CA GLY A 207 -7.95 3.07 22.76
C GLY A 207 -7.76 1.78 21.96
N ASP A 208 -8.44 0.72 22.40
CA ASP A 208 -8.32 -0.64 21.82
C ASP A 208 -9.42 -0.96 20.80
N ARG A 209 -10.04 0.06 20.23
CA ARG A 209 -11.07 -0.12 19.20
C ARG A 209 -10.45 -0.69 17.94
N ILE A 210 -11.16 -1.61 17.31
CA ILE A 210 -10.83 -2.12 15.97
C ILE A 210 -11.87 -1.60 14.98
N ILE A 211 -11.41 -1.12 13.85
CA ILE A 211 -12.26 -0.73 12.71
C ILE A 211 -12.28 -1.90 11.74
N ASP A 212 -13.46 -2.45 11.51
CA ASP A 212 -13.65 -3.54 10.54
C ASP A 212 -13.30 -3.07 9.11
N GLY A 213 -12.85 -3.96 8.28
CA GLY A 213 -12.61 -3.71 6.85
C GLY A 213 -11.40 -2.81 6.51
N LEU A 214 -10.52 -2.48 7.46
CA LEU A 214 -9.24 -1.82 7.15
C LEU A 214 -8.21 -2.83 6.61
N PHE A 215 -7.20 -2.33 5.91
CA PHE A 215 -6.09 -3.17 5.49
C PHE A 215 -5.11 -3.46 6.62
N ALA A 216 -4.77 -2.44 7.42
CA ALA A 216 -4.03 -2.61 8.67
C ALA A 216 -4.35 -1.51 9.68
N GLN A 217 -4.37 -1.90 10.96
CA GLN A 217 -4.50 -1.03 12.12
C GLN A 217 -3.56 -1.54 13.20
N VAL A 218 -2.42 -0.87 13.42
CA VAL A 218 -1.36 -1.36 14.29
C VAL A 218 -0.76 -0.24 15.12
N ASP A 219 -0.62 -0.47 16.43
CA ASP A 219 -0.01 0.46 17.36
C ASP A 219 1.48 0.64 17.02
N GLY A 220 1.94 1.88 16.94
CA GLY A 220 3.36 2.21 16.72
C GLY A 220 3.89 1.92 15.31
N SER A 221 3.07 1.42 14.38
CA SER A 221 3.54 1.00 13.05
C SER A 221 4.03 2.15 12.16
N ILE A 222 3.48 3.36 12.33
CA ILE A 222 3.84 4.55 11.54
C ILE A 222 4.64 5.53 12.42
N LEU A 223 4.07 5.91 13.56
CA LEU A 223 4.69 6.81 14.54
C LEU A 223 4.61 6.20 15.95
N PRO A 224 5.65 6.34 16.76
CA PRO A 224 5.66 5.82 18.12
C PRO A 224 4.50 6.38 18.96
N GLY A 225 3.87 5.51 19.78
CA GLY A 225 2.77 5.90 20.67
C GLY A 225 1.46 6.26 19.98
N GLN A 226 1.35 6.02 18.67
CA GLN A 226 0.15 6.28 17.91
C GLN A 226 -0.33 5.00 17.20
N VAL A 227 -1.65 4.81 17.15
CA VAL A 227 -2.25 3.79 16.30
C VAL A 227 -2.08 4.21 14.86
N GLY A 228 -1.42 3.37 14.06
CA GLY A 228 -1.27 3.56 12.63
C GLY A 228 -2.39 2.87 11.86
N PHE A 229 -2.94 3.56 10.86
CA PHE A 229 -3.98 3.06 9.97
C PHE A 229 -3.47 3.04 8.53
N GLU A 230 -3.51 1.87 7.90
CA GLU A 230 -3.28 1.71 6.48
C GLU A 230 -4.57 1.34 5.77
N VAL A 231 -4.92 2.11 4.76
CA VAL A 231 -6.00 1.83 3.82
C VAL A 231 -5.56 2.23 2.41
N GLY A 232 -6.31 1.87 1.39
CA GLY A 232 -5.96 2.28 0.03
C GLY A 232 -6.67 1.49 -1.05
N LEU A 233 -6.24 1.71 -2.29
CA LEU A 233 -6.78 1.05 -3.48
C LEU A 233 -5.70 0.17 -4.12
N SER A 234 -6.07 -1.04 -4.49
CA SER A 234 -5.17 -2.01 -5.15
C SER A 234 -4.68 -1.53 -6.52
N ALA A 235 -5.51 -0.76 -7.23
CA ALA A 235 -5.17 -0.12 -8.50
C ALA A 235 -5.55 1.36 -8.45
N PHE A 236 -4.59 2.26 -8.64
CA PHE A 236 -4.82 3.71 -8.75
C PHE A 236 -4.21 4.23 -10.05
N GLY A 237 -2.92 4.48 -10.12
CA GLY A 237 -2.23 4.83 -11.37
C GLY A 237 -2.27 3.71 -12.41
N ASP A 238 -2.28 2.46 -11.98
CA ASP A 238 -2.43 1.29 -12.86
C ASP A 238 -3.79 1.28 -13.58
N THR A 239 -4.84 1.86 -12.99
CA THR A 239 -6.13 2.07 -13.66
C THR A 239 -5.98 2.95 -14.90
N TYR A 240 -5.21 4.02 -14.82
CA TYR A 240 -4.94 4.92 -15.94
C TYR A 240 -3.98 4.29 -16.96
N ALA A 241 -2.99 3.54 -16.49
CA ALA A 241 -2.08 2.79 -17.33
C ALA A 241 -2.84 1.69 -18.13
N TRP A 242 -3.83 1.06 -17.51
CA TRP A 242 -4.69 0.08 -18.19
C TRP A 242 -5.47 0.73 -19.34
N VAL A 243 -6.10 1.90 -19.15
CA VAL A 243 -6.79 2.62 -20.24
C VAL A 243 -5.80 2.98 -21.33
N LYS A 244 -4.63 3.53 -20.99
CA LYS A 244 -3.57 3.81 -21.97
C LYS A 244 -3.28 2.56 -22.79
N LYS A 245 -3.06 1.42 -22.15
CA LYS A 245 -2.78 0.13 -22.81
C LYS A 245 -3.92 -0.30 -23.75
N LEU A 246 -5.16 -0.09 -23.33
CA LEU A 246 -6.36 -0.46 -24.09
C LEU A 246 -6.48 0.40 -25.37
N VAL A 247 -6.42 1.73 -25.22
CA VAL A 247 -6.66 2.65 -26.35
C VAL A 247 -5.43 2.82 -27.26
N SER A 248 -4.22 2.46 -26.80
CA SER A 248 -3.00 2.49 -27.62
C SER A 248 -2.79 1.20 -28.43
N TRP A 249 -3.62 0.18 -28.28
CA TRP A 249 -3.47 -1.09 -29.02
C TRP A 249 -3.27 -0.88 -30.54
N PRO A 250 -4.08 -0.07 -31.26
CA PRO A 250 -3.87 0.13 -32.69
C PRO A 250 -2.52 0.78 -33.05
N LEU A 251 -2.01 1.68 -32.17
CA LEU A 251 -0.71 2.33 -32.37
C LEU A 251 0.43 1.29 -32.29
N ARG A 252 0.33 0.36 -31.31
CA ARG A 252 1.34 -0.69 -31.13
C ARG A 252 1.32 -1.68 -32.29
N GLU A 253 0.14 -2.14 -32.70
CA GLU A 253 -0.01 -3.01 -33.86
C GLU A 253 0.56 -2.38 -35.14
N LEU A 254 0.31 -1.08 -35.33
CA LEU A 254 0.84 -0.35 -36.49
C LEU A 254 2.38 -0.21 -36.40
N ALA A 255 2.94 0.05 -35.21
CA ALA A 255 4.38 0.15 -35.01
C ALA A 255 5.14 -1.17 -35.29
N GLU A 256 4.49 -2.32 -35.05
CA GLU A 256 5.05 -3.64 -35.40
C GLU A 256 5.01 -3.90 -36.90
N LYS A 257 3.93 -3.45 -37.57
CA LYS A 257 3.75 -3.65 -39.01
C LYS A 257 4.54 -2.63 -39.86
N GLN A 258 4.86 -1.47 -39.32
CA GLN A 258 5.57 -0.37 -39.98
C GLN A 258 6.69 0.16 -39.06
N PRO A 259 7.84 -0.52 -39.00
CA PRO A 259 8.94 -0.17 -38.08
C PRO A 259 9.46 1.25 -38.24
N GLU A 260 9.35 1.84 -39.42
CA GLU A 260 9.74 3.21 -39.72
C GLU A 260 8.90 4.24 -38.95
N LEU A 261 7.67 3.91 -38.55
CA LEU A 261 6.78 4.77 -37.77
C LEU A 261 6.92 4.58 -36.27
N LYS A 262 7.68 3.58 -35.80
CA LYS A 262 7.78 3.18 -34.40
C LYS A 262 8.10 4.35 -33.46
N GLY A 263 9.02 5.24 -33.82
CA GLY A 263 9.38 6.40 -33.02
C GLY A 263 8.22 7.40 -32.86
N THR A 264 7.53 7.70 -33.96
CA THR A 264 6.37 8.62 -33.97
C THR A 264 5.18 8.06 -33.19
N LEU A 265 4.88 6.77 -33.38
CA LEU A 265 3.77 6.10 -32.70
C LEU A 265 4.02 5.96 -31.21
N LYS A 266 5.27 5.69 -30.82
CA LYS A 266 5.67 5.69 -29.41
C LYS A 266 5.53 7.06 -28.77
N ALA A 267 5.95 8.11 -29.43
CA ALA A 267 5.78 9.47 -28.92
C ALA A 267 4.29 9.83 -28.74
N ALA A 268 3.42 9.41 -29.65
CA ALA A 268 1.97 9.56 -29.51
C ALA A 268 1.42 8.75 -28.31
N GLU A 269 1.84 7.51 -28.14
CA GLU A 269 1.46 6.67 -26.99
C GLU A 269 1.92 7.30 -25.65
N ASP A 270 3.12 7.87 -25.60
CA ASP A 270 3.66 8.47 -24.38
C ASP A 270 2.88 9.72 -23.94
N ARG A 271 2.25 10.45 -24.87
CA ARG A 271 1.38 11.60 -24.61
C ARG A 271 -0.07 11.24 -24.25
N LEU A 272 -0.50 10.03 -24.52
CA LEU A 272 -1.92 9.63 -24.52
C LEU A 272 -2.65 9.93 -23.19
N ILE A 273 -2.01 9.72 -22.03
CA ILE A 273 -2.60 10.04 -20.72
C ILE A 273 -2.81 11.56 -20.56
N ALA A 274 -1.86 12.37 -20.99
CA ALA A 274 -2.00 13.82 -20.94
C ALA A 274 -3.13 14.31 -21.86
N ASP A 275 -3.18 13.80 -23.09
CA ASP A 275 -4.21 14.16 -24.07
C ASP A 275 -5.62 13.71 -23.62
N LEU A 276 -5.75 12.49 -23.06
CA LEU A 276 -6.99 12.01 -22.45
C LEU A 276 -7.40 12.86 -21.24
N SER A 277 -6.45 13.23 -20.38
CA SER A 277 -6.71 14.07 -19.20
C SER A 277 -7.23 15.45 -19.61
N GLU A 278 -6.60 16.07 -20.62
CA GLU A 278 -7.03 17.37 -21.14
C GLU A 278 -8.43 17.30 -21.78
N ALA A 279 -8.68 16.28 -22.60
CA ALA A 279 -9.99 16.06 -23.21
C ALA A 279 -11.07 15.77 -22.15
N ALA A 280 -10.78 14.93 -21.17
CA ALA A 280 -11.70 14.59 -20.08
C ALA A 280 -12.01 15.80 -19.17
N ALA A 281 -11.03 16.69 -18.94
CA ALA A 281 -11.24 17.90 -18.16
C ALA A 281 -12.25 18.89 -18.80
N ARG A 282 -12.35 18.87 -20.13
CA ARG A 282 -13.29 19.73 -20.89
C ARG A 282 -14.72 19.18 -20.94
N LEU A 283 -14.93 17.92 -20.54
CA LEU A 283 -16.27 17.31 -20.57
C LEU A 283 -17.18 17.94 -19.49
N PRO A 284 -18.44 18.20 -19.82
CA PRO A 284 -19.41 18.64 -18.81
C PRO A 284 -19.68 17.54 -17.78
N GLN A 285 -19.95 17.92 -16.56
CA GLN A 285 -20.45 16.97 -15.54
C GLN A 285 -21.90 16.59 -15.89
N ARG A 286 -22.20 15.28 -15.92
CA ARG A 286 -23.52 14.75 -16.23
C ARG A 286 -23.81 13.55 -15.33
N GLU A 287 -25.01 13.44 -14.80
CA GLU A 287 -25.43 12.28 -13.99
C GLU A 287 -25.54 10.99 -14.78
N ASP A 288 -25.80 11.07 -16.08
CA ASP A 288 -25.97 9.95 -16.99
C ASP A 288 -24.68 9.55 -17.73
N ALA A 289 -23.54 10.18 -17.39
CA ALA A 289 -22.24 9.81 -17.92
C ALA A 289 -21.85 8.38 -17.47
N PRO A 290 -21.00 7.67 -18.23
CA PRO A 290 -20.52 6.35 -17.84
C PRO A 290 -20.00 6.33 -16.41
N LEU A 291 -20.25 5.23 -15.70
CA LEU A 291 -19.76 4.98 -14.33
C LEU A 291 -18.86 3.74 -14.35
N ALA A 292 -17.80 3.77 -13.53
CA ALA A 292 -16.85 2.67 -13.41
C ALA A 292 -16.66 2.27 -11.95
N THR A 293 -16.13 1.06 -11.73
CA THR A 293 -15.49 0.67 -10.48
C THR A 293 -13.97 0.63 -10.67
N ASP A 294 -13.22 0.82 -9.60
CA ASP A 294 -11.76 0.79 -9.57
C ASP A 294 -11.17 -0.61 -9.39
N TYR A 295 -12.01 -1.65 -9.36
CA TYR A 295 -11.65 -3.04 -9.01
C TYR A 295 -10.89 -3.81 -10.10
N LEU A 296 -10.03 -3.13 -10.88
CA LEU A 296 -9.19 -3.79 -11.88
C LEU A 296 -8.15 -4.76 -11.28
N ASN A 297 -7.90 -4.64 -9.97
CA ASN A 297 -7.05 -5.54 -9.19
C ASN A 297 -7.69 -5.88 -7.83
N GLY A 298 -8.99 -6.14 -7.79
CA GLY A 298 -9.73 -6.35 -6.56
C GLY A 298 -9.94 -5.07 -5.74
N ARG A 299 -10.46 -5.22 -4.52
CA ARG A 299 -10.63 -4.14 -3.54
C ARG A 299 -9.73 -4.39 -2.33
N ARG A 300 -8.91 -3.39 -1.94
CA ARG A 300 -8.09 -3.45 -0.73
C ARG A 300 -8.84 -2.93 0.49
N SER A 301 -9.46 -1.76 0.37
CA SER A 301 -10.22 -1.10 1.43
C SER A 301 -11.43 -0.37 0.86
N PRO A 302 -12.53 -0.20 1.64
CA PRO A 302 -12.84 -0.98 2.84
C PRO A 302 -13.26 -2.41 2.48
N PHE A 303 -13.13 -3.33 3.43
CA PHE A 303 -13.52 -4.75 3.27
C PHE A 303 -12.81 -5.43 2.11
N CYS A 304 -11.55 -5.85 2.35
CA CYS A 304 -10.69 -6.49 1.35
C CYS A 304 -11.40 -7.63 0.61
N ASP A 305 -11.42 -7.57 -0.71
CA ASP A 305 -11.92 -8.64 -1.58
C ASP A 305 -11.16 -8.64 -2.91
N ASN A 306 -10.15 -9.48 -2.99
CA ASN A 306 -9.30 -9.61 -4.17
C ASN A 306 -10.01 -10.31 -5.35
N SER A 307 -11.21 -10.87 -5.16
CA SER A 307 -11.98 -11.54 -6.22
C SER A 307 -12.82 -10.58 -7.08
N LEU A 308 -13.01 -9.36 -6.64
CA LEU A 308 -13.75 -8.35 -7.37
C LEU A 308 -13.03 -7.94 -8.67
N THR A 309 -13.83 -7.63 -9.68
CA THR A 309 -13.33 -7.21 -10.99
C THR A 309 -13.94 -5.88 -11.42
N GLY A 310 -13.23 -5.14 -12.26
CA GLY A 310 -13.66 -3.84 -12.77
C GLY A 310 -14.95 -3.92 -13.60
N THR A 311 -15.82 -2.93 -13.42
CA THR A 311 -17.09 -2.78 -14.14
C THR A 311 -17.17 -1.42 -14.81
N LEU A 312 -17.68 -1.38 -16.03
CA LEU A 312 -18.08 -0.16 -16.76
C LEU A 312 -19.60 -0.21 -17.01
N ALA A 313 -20.32 0.78 -16.55
CA ALA A 313 -21.79 0.86 -16.69
C ALA A 313 -22.22 2.13 -17.43
N GLY A 314 -23.42 2.09 -18.04
CA GLY A 314 -24.01 3.25 -18.71
C GLY A 314 -23.38 3.60 -20.06
N LEU A 315 -22.72 2.65 -20.74
CA LEU A 315 -22.13 2.84 -22.06
C LEU A 315 -23.21 3.02 -23.13
N LYS A 316 -22.97 3.92 -24.07
CA LYS A 316 -23.80 4.22 -25.24
C LYS A 316 -22.95 4.17 -26.50
N LEU A 317 -23.56 4.04 -27.69
CA LEU A 317 -22.82 4.03 -28.96
C LEU A 317 -21.96 5.28 -29.16
N GLY A 318 -22.36 6.42 -28.59
CA GLY A 318 -21.61 7.66 -28.65
C GLY A 318 -20.58 7.86 -27.53
N THR A 319 -20.38 6.87 -26.65
CA THR A 319 -19.38 6.98 -25.57
C THR A 319 -17.97 7.06 -26.13
N THR A 320 -17.22 8.05 -25.73
CA THR A 320 -15.86 8.35 -26.22
C THR A 320 -14.78 7.89 -25.23
N ALA A 321 -13.53 7.74 -25.71
CA ALA A 321 -12.40 7.37 -24.86
C ALA A 321 -12.14 8.38 -23.71
N PRO A 322 -12.24 9.71 -23.89
CA PRO A 322 -12.17 10.67 -22.77
C PRO A 322 -13.27 10.48 -21.71
N GLU A 323 -14.51 10.08 -22.11
CA GLU A 323 -15.58 9.79 -21.16
C GLU A 323 -15.29 8.53 -20.33
N LEU A 324 -14.73 7.48 -20.96
CA LEU A 324 -14.28 6.28 -20.24
C LEU A 324 -13.14 6.61 -19.27
N PHE A 325 -12.15 7.37 -19.73
CA PHE A 325 -11.04 7.80 -18.89
C PHE A 325 -11.53 8.59 -17.66
N ARG A 326 -12.45 9.54 -17.88
CA ARG A 326 -13.05 10.32 -16.79
C ARG A 326 -13.84 9.44 -15.83
N ALA A 327 -14.61 8.48 -16.31
CA ALA A 327 -15.35 7.54 -15.45
C ALA A 327 -14.40 6.77 -14.51
N LEU A 328 -13.21 6.40 -14.97
CA LEU A 328 -12.20 5.73 -14.14
C LEU A 328 -11.50 6.69 -13.18
N VAL A 329 -11.28 7.96 -13.56
CA VAL A 329 -10.79 8.99 -12.63
C VAL A 329 -11.82 9.25 -11.54
N GLU A 330 -13.11 9.32 -11.87
CA GLU A 330 -14.19 9.43 -10.89
C GLU A 330 -14.28 8.18 -10.00
N ALA A 331 -14.10 6.96 -10.56
CA ALA A 331 -14.13 5.72 -9.79
C ALA A 331 -13.05 5.67 -8.71
N THR A 332 -11.81 6.01 -9.04
CA THR A 332 -10.72 6.08 -8.04
C THR A 332 -10.97 7.17 -6.99
N ALA A 333 -11.58 8.28 -7.35
CA ALA A 333 -11.95 9.33 -6.40
C ALA A 333 -13.11 8.89 -5.50
N PHE A 334 -14.14 8.22 -6.04
CA PHE A 334 -15.24 7.68 -5.25
C PHE A 334 -14.80 6.57 -4.31
N ALA A 335 -13.93 5.66 -4.76
CA ALA A 335 -13.32 4.65 -3.91
C ALA A 335 -12.52 5.29 -2.77
N THR A 336 -11.72 6.31 -3.07
CA THR A 336 -10.98 7.07 -2.04
C THR A 336 -11.95 7.69 -1.04
N LYS A 337 -13.07 8.29 -1.50
CA LYS A 337 -14.07 8.85 -0.59
C LYS A 337 -14.71 7.79 0.29
N ALA A 338 -15.07 6.63 -0.26
CA ALA A 338 -15.64 5.53 0.52
C ALA A 338 -14.67 5.08 1.65
N VAL A 339 -13.38 4.98 1.34
CA VAL A 339 -12.34 4.69 2.33
C VAL A 339 -12.26 5.77 3.41
N MET A 340 -12.27 7.06 3.03
CA MET A 340 -12.20 8.17 3.99
C MET A 340 -13.45 8.28 4.86
N ASP A 341 -14.63 8.07 4.27
CA ASP A 341 -15.89 8.05 5.01
C ASP A 341 -15.90 6.91 6.03
N HIS A 342 -15.38 5.73 5.66
CA HIS A 342 -15.27 4.58 6.54
C HIS A 342 -14.29 4.82 7.71
N LEU A 343 -13.11 5.37 7.45
CA LEU A 343 -12.15 5.75 8.50
C LEU A 343 -12.78 6.73 9.50
N LYS A 344 -13.46 7.77 9.00
CA LYS A 344 -14.12 8.78 9.84
C LYS A 344 -15.25 8.18 10.67
N ALA A 345 -16.06 7.29 10.08
CA ALA A 345 -17.10 6.57 10.79
C ALA A 345 -16.53 5.68 11.91
N GLY A 346 -15.35 5.08 11.70
CA GLY A 346 -14.57 4.35 12.71
C GLY A 346 -13.93 5.24 13.79
N GLY A 347 -14.05 6.56 13.67
CA GLY A 347 -13.56 7.53 14.66
C GLY A 347 -12.16 8.06 14.40
N VAL A 348 -11.59 7.85 13.20
CA VAL A 348 -10.31 8.47 12.82
C VAL A 348 -10.55 9.93 12.46
N GLU A 349 -9.85 10.84 13.15
CA GLU A 349 -9.95 12.27 12.91
C GLU A 349 -9.09 12.69 11.71
N ILE A 350 -9.70 13.28 10.68
CA ILE A 350 -9.01 13.73 9.46
C ILE A 350 -9.45 15.16 9.13
N ASP A 351 -8.55 16.12 9.34
CA ASP A 351 -8.76 17.55 9.03
C ASP A 351 -7.95 17.98 7.79
N ARG A 352 -6.83 17.31 7.51
CA ARG A 352 -5.90 17.66 6.43
C ARG A 352 -5.58 16.45 5.55
N TYR A 353 -5.53 16.69 4.26
CA TYR A 353 -5.13 15.74 3.23
C TYR A 353 -3.83 16.20 2.58
N VAL A 354 -2.79 15.38 2.67
CA VAL A 354 -1.49 15.62 2.02
C VAL A 354 -1.26 14.51 1.01
N ALA A 355 -1.04 14.86 -0.24
CA ALA A 355 -0.76 13.91 -1.31
C ALA A 355 0.72 13.90 -1.66
N VAL A 356 1.27 12.71 -1.84
CA VAL A 356 2.64 12.43 -2.29
C VAL A 356 2.60 11.43 -3.44
N GLY A 357 3.71 11.25 -4.13
CA GLY A 357 3.86 10.29 -5.22
C GLY A 357 3.62 10.86 -6.62
N GLY A 358 3.89 10.03 -7.62
CA GLY A 358 3.96 10.47 -9.01
C GLY A 358 2.64 10.97 -9.60
N VAL A 359 1.50 10.39 -9.21
CA VAL A 359 0.18 10.84 -9.70
C VAL A 359 -0.17 12.20 -9.10
N ALA A 360 0.11 12.42 -7.81
CA ALA A 360 -0.13 13.70 -7.16
C ALA A 360 0.59 14.86 -7.86
N GLN A 361 1.81 14.62 -8.34
CA GLN A 361 2.62 15.65 -8.97
C GLN A 361 2.33 15.86 -10.46
N LYS A 362 1.80 14.85 -11.17
CA LYS A 362 1.71 14.84 -12.62
C LYS A 362 0.28 14.91 -13.18
N SER A 363 -0.74 14.74 -12.35
CA SER A 363 -2.13 14.57 -12.82
C SER A 363 -3.11 15.59 -12.20
N PRO A 364 -3.13 16.86 -12.67
CA PRO A 364 -4.03 17.88 -12.11
C PRO A 364 -5.51 17.48 -12.17
N LEU A 365 -5.96 16.79 -13.23
CA LEU A 365 -7.34 16.31 -13.33
C LEU A 365 -7.69 15.34 -12.18
N VAL A 366 -6.81 14.39 -11.89
CA VAL A 366 -7.03 13.42 -10.82
C VAL A 366 -7.06 14.13 -9.47
N MET A 367 -6.13 15.05 -9.22
CA MET A 367 -6.04 15.77 -7.95
C MET A 367 -7.24 16.69 -7.72
N GLN A 368 -7.71 17.39 -8.77
CA GLN A 368 -8.92 18.20 -8.68
C GLN A 368 -10.15 17.32 -8.43
N MET A 369 -10.28 16.20 -9.16
CA MET A 369 -11.39 15.25 -8.97
C MET A 369 -11.41 14.68 -7.55
N LEU A 370 -10.27 14.30 -6.99
CA LEU A 370 -10.16 13.87 -5.59
C LEU A 370 -10.63 14.97 -4.64
N SER A 371 -10.17 16.21 -4.82
CA SER A 371 -10.57 17.34 -3.98
C SER A 371 -12.09 17.60 -4.07
N ASP A 372 -12.64 17.58 -5.28
CA ASP A 372 -14.07 17.81 -5.53
C ASP A 372 -14.95 16.72 -4.88
N VAL A 373 -14.52 15.45 -5.01
CA VAL A 373 -15.26 14.29 -4.47
C VAL A 373 -15.14 14.20 -2.96
N LEU A 374 -13.95 14.46 -2.40
CA LEU A 374 -13.75 14.50 -0.94
C LEU A 374 -14.37 15.73 -0.27
N GLU A 375 -14.70 16.74 -1.07
CA GLU A 375 -15.20 18.05 -0.61
C GLU A 375 -14.22 18.71 0.39
N ALA A 376 -12.92 18.49 0.19
CA ALA A 376 -11.86 18.98 1.06
C ALA A 376 -10.62 19.42 0.26
N PRO A 377 -9.87 20.42 0.75
CA PRO A 377 -8.61 20.80 0.14
C PRO A 377 -7.58 19.65 0.23
N ILE A 378 -6.86 19.42 -0.87
CA ILE A 378 -5.75 18.45 -0.90
C ILE A 378 -4.45 19.20 -1.21
N SER A 379 -3.51 19.12 -0.29
CA SER A 379 -2.17 19.72 -0.44
C SER A 379 -1.21 18.70 -1.03
N VAL A 380 -0.45 19.09 -2.05
CA VAL A 380 0.60 18.23 -2.65
C VAL A 380 1.96 18.63 -2.08
N SER A 381 2.66 17.68 -1.49
CA SER A 381 4.03 17.89 -0.99
C SER A 381 5.00 18.19 -2.14
N ALA A 382 5.96 19.08 -1.92
CA ALA A 382 7.05 19.33 -2.87
C ALA A 382 8.08 18.18 -2.93
N SER A 383 7.99 17.19 -2.04
CA SER A 383 8.87 16.02 -2.08
C SER A 383 8.66 15.22 -3.36
N LYS A 384 9.75 14.93 -4.07
CA LYS A 384 9.72 14.02 -5.23
C LYS A 384 9.86 12.56 -4.80
N ASP A 385 10.56 12.34 -3.69
CA ASP A 385 10.94 11.01 -3.18
C ASP A 385 10.57 10.92 -1.69
N SER A 386 9.26 11.00 -1.38
CA SER A 386 8.75 10.99 -0.01
C SER A 386 9.14 9.75 0.78
N CYS A 387 9.22 8.57 0.13
CA CYS A 387 9.63 7.33 0.79
C CYS A 387 11.09 7.41 1.24
N ALA A 388 12.00 7.89 0.39
CA ALA A 388 13.40 8.08 0.75
C ALA A 388 13.57 9.17 1.83
N LEU A 389 12.78 10.25 1.76
CA LEU A 389 12.77 11.29 2.77
C LEU A 389 12.33 10.74 4.14
N GLY A 390 11.25 9.95 4.19
CA GLY A 390 10.79 9.36 5.44
C GLY A 390 11.80 8.39 6.05
N ALA A 391 12.47 7.58 5.21
CA ALA A 391 13.58 6.75 5.66
C ALA A 391 14.73 7.60 6.23
N ALA A 392 15.07 8.73 5.61
CA ALA A 392 16.08 9.67 6.11
C ALA A 392 15.65 10.34 7.42
N ILE A 393 14.36 10.65 7.59
CA ILE A 393 13.79 11.18 8.85
C ILE A 393 14.00 10.17 9.98
N HIS A 394 13.65 8.90 9.77
CA HIS A 394 13.90 7.85 10.76
C HIS A 394 15.40 7.70 11.05
N ALA A 395 16.24 7.67 10.05
CA ALA A 395 17.70 7.58 10.21
C ALA A 395 18.26 8.77 10.99
N ALA A 396 17.74 9.97 10.80
CA ALA A 396 18.14 11.16 11.55
C ALA A 396 17.80 11.06 13.05
N VAL A 397 16.68 10.41 13.40
CA VAL A 397 16.33 10.11 14.80
C VAL A 397 17.24 9.02 15.36
N VAL A 398 17.48 7.94 14.62
CA VAL A 398 18.43 6.88 15.03
C VAL A 398 19.83 7.43 15.26
N ALA A 399 20.27 8.40 14.46
CA ALA A 399 21.56 9.07 14.61
C ALA A 399 21.59 10.12 15.74
N GLY A 400 20.48 10.34 16.45
CA GLY A 400 20.38 11.33 17.54
C GLY A 400 20.40 12.79 17.06
N LEU A 401 20.16 13.06 15.77
CA LEU A 401 20.08 14.42 15.23
C LEU A 401 18.78 15.13 15.62
N TYR A 402 17.72 14.35 15.85
CA TYR A 402 16.43 14.83 16.32
C TYR A 402 15.92 13.95 17.46
N PRO A 403 15.21 14.53 18.44
CA PRO A 403 14.74 13.78 19.61
C PRO A 403 13.55 12.85 19.30
N THR A 404 12.74 13.19 18.30
CA THR A 404 11.55 12.40 17.89
C THR A 404 11.36 12.47 16.39
N VAL A 405 10.53 11.55 15.86
CA VAL A 405 10.17 11.51 14.44
C VAL A 405 9.40 12.77 14.03
N GLU A 406 8.48 13.24 14.88
CA GLU A 406 7.71 14.46 14.63
C GLU A 406 8.59 15.72 14.56
N ALA A 407 9.61 15.83 15.43
CA ALA A 407 10.57 16.94 15.39
C ALA A 407 11.41 16.91 14.10
N ALA A 408 11.79 15.70 13.64
CA ALA A 408 12.50 15.53 12.39
C ALA A 408 11.59 15.82 11.16
N GLU A 409 10.32 15.40 11.18
CA GLU A 409 9.33 15.74 10.15
C GLU A 409 9.15 17.27 10.00
N GLU A 410 9.01 17.96 11.15
CA GLU A 410 8.83 19.42 11.14
C GLU A 410 10.01 20.16 10.53
N ALA A 411 11.22 19.65 10.75
CA ALA A 411 12.45 20.26 10.24
C ALA A 411 12.78 19.88 8.79
N LEU A 412 12.44 18.65 8.35
CA LEU A 412 12.95 18.06 7.11
C LEU A 412 11.88 17.91 6.03
N CYS A 413 10.59 17.85 6.38
CA CYS A 413 9.53 17.77 5.37
C CYS A 413 9.49 19.05 4.52
N PRO A 414 9.46 18.93 3.19
CA PRO A 414 9.42 20.08 2.32
C PRO A 414 8.07 20.80 2.39
N PRO A 415 7.99 22.06 1.95
CA PRO A 415 6.75 22.82 1.92
C PRO A 415 5.72 22.19 0.97
N ILE A 416 4.49 22.67 1.05
CA ILE A 416 3.44 22.35 0.09
C ILE A 416 3.73 23.04 -1.24
N ALA A 417 3.75 22.27 -2.34
CA ALA A 417 3.97 22.76 -3.69
C ALA A 417 2.72 23.41 -4.28
N THR A 418 1.55 22.77 -4.05
CA THR A 418 0.26 23.28 -4.53
C THR A 418 -0.87 22.72 -3.66
N THR A 419 -2.04 23.37 -3.72
CA THR A 419 -3.25 22.90 -3.04
C THR A 419 -4.42 22.95 -4.02
N TYR A 420 -5.12 21.82 -4.15
CA TYR A 420 -6.37 21.73 -4.90
C TYR A 420 -7.52 22.03 -3.96
N THR A 421 -8.34 23.00 -4.32
CA THR A 421 -9.52 23.42 -3.54
C THR A 421 -10.76 22.82 -4.17
N PRO A 422 -11.69 22.25 -3.38
CA PRO A 422 -12.86 21.58 -3.91
C PRO A 422 -13.84 22.56 -4.57
N VAL A 423 -14.40 22.12 -5.70
CA VAL A 423 -15.55 22.76 -6.35
C VAL A 423 -16.78 21.89 -6.05
N PRO A 424 -17.69 22.34 -5.15
CA PRO A 424 -18.84 21.54 -4.77
C PRO A 424 -19.74 21.18 -5.95
N SER A 425 -20.12 19.90 -6.07
CA SER A 425 -20.94 19.40 -7.17
C SER A 425 -22.04 18.46 -6.70
N ALA A 426 -23.30 18.88 -6.87
CA ALA A 426 -24.44 18.02 -6.62
C ALA A 426 -24.44 16.78 -7.53
N ILE A 427 -23.92 16.91 -8.75
CA ILE A 427 -23.80 15.80 -9.71
C ILE A 427 -22.80 14.77 -9.19
N LEU A 428 -21.62 15.17 -8.71
CA LEU A 428 -20.64 14.23 -8.15
C LEU A 428 -21.19 13.52 -6.92
N ARG A 429 -21.90 14.22 -6.04
CA ARG A 429 -22.59 13.57 -4.89
C ARG A 429 -23.63 12.53 -5.33
N ALA A 430 -24.43 12.84 -6.36
CA ALA A 430 -25.40 11.90 -6.90
C ALA A 430 -24.71 10.69 -7.54
N ARG A 431 -23.60 10.90 -8.27
CA ARG A 431 -22.79 9.85 -8.89
C ARG A 431 -22.08 8.99 -7.85
N TYR A 432 -21.59 9.57 -6.76
CA TYR A 432 -21.01 8.81 -5.65
C TYR A 432 -22.02 7.84 -5.04
N ARG A 433 -23.26 8.25 -4.81
CA ARG A 433 -24.33 7.31 -4.37
C ARG A 433 -24.58 6.17 -5.37
N LYS A 434 -24.56 6.47 -6.68
CA LYS A 434 -24.66 5.43 -7.72
C LYS A 434 -23.44 4.48 -7.70
N TYR A 435 -22.24 5.00 -7.40
CA TYR A 435 -21.03 4.18 -7.23
C TYR A 435 -21.15 3.25 -6.02
N LEU A 436 -21.61 3.75 -4.88
CA LEU A 436 -21.83 2.92 -3.69
C LEU A 436 -22.81 1.78 -3.98
N ALA A 437 -23.93 2.06 -4.63
CA ALA A 437 -24.91 1.03 -5.05
C ALA A 437 -24.31 0.04 -6.05
N LEU A 438 -23.52 0.51 -7.04
CA LEU A 438 -22.87 -0.36 -8.02
C LEU A 438 -21.84 -1.32 -7.37
N THR A 439 -21.20 -0.88 -6.30
CA THR A 439 -20.16 -1.64 -5.58
C THR A 439 -20.70 -2.46 -4.41
N GLY A 440 -21.98 -2.31 -4.06
CA GLY A 440 -22.58 -2.90 -2.83
C GLY A 440 -21.96 -2.37 -1.54
N LEU A 441 -21.31 -1.21 -1.59
CA LEU A 441 -20.76 -0.56 -0.39
C LEU A 441 -21.80 0.23 0.39
N ASP A 442 -22.92 0.62 -0.21
CA ASP A 442 -24.03 1.28 0.46
C ASP A 442 -24.63 0.45 1.60
N GLU A 443 -24.72 -0.86 1.45
CA GLU A 443 -25.17 -1.79 2.50
C GLU A 443 -24.11 -2.03 3.60
N LYS A 444 -22.83 -1.92 3.25
CA LYS A 444 -21.71 -2.18 4.17
C LYS A 444 -21.28 -0.96 4.97
N LEU A 445 -21.53 0.24 4.47
CA LEU A 445 -21.17 1.51 5.10
C LEU A 445 -22.34 2.21 5.80
N ALA A 446 -23.54 1.63 5.74
CA ALA A 446 -24.73 2.10 6.44
C ALA A 446 -24.69 1.71 7.92
#